data_cc0897b570a6ada0806a45d37a8636da
#
_entry.id   cc0897b570a6ada0806a45d37a8636da
#
_cell.length_a   1.000
_cell.length_b   1.000
_cell.length_c   1.000
_cell.angle_alpha   90.00
_cell.angle_beta   90.00
_cell.angle_gamma   90.00
#
_symmetry.space_group_name_H-M   'P 1'
#
loop_
_entity.id
_entity.type
_entity.pdbx_description
1 polymer ?
#
loop_
_entity_poly.entity_id
_entity_poly.type
_entity_poly.pdbx_seq_one_letter_code
_entity_poly.pdbx_strand_id
1 'polypeptide(L)'
;CTIYEGTNEIQRVVIASHLIGKMPKSDGGSKKPSSKGHATGIRKNMILKEGSAKERVEALVEALKADGYDFTVGIDLDTPISQADRVVSAGKGIGPKENMELIKNLAIQAGAAIGSSRPVAETLKYLPLNRYVGMSGQKFNGNLYIACGISGAGQHLKGIKDATTIVAINNNPNAPIFKNADYGIIGNVEEILPLLTAALDDGEPKKEAPPMKKMKRAIPKKEIPTWKRHVCNGCGYEYDPEIGDPDNGIAPGTAFEDIPDDWVCP
;
A
#
# COMPACT_ATOMS: atom_id res chain seq x y z
N CYS A 1 47.15 16.82 -25.19
CA CYS A 1 46.64 15.87 -24.20
C CYS A 1 45.15 16.08 -24.02
N THR A 2 44.44 15.44 -24.87
CA THR A 2 42.99 15.28 -24.81
C THR A 2 42.77 13.86 -24.35
N ILE A 3 42.15 13.65 -23.22
CA ILE A 3 41.50 12.36 -22.90
C ILE A 3 40.75 12.51 -21.57
N TYR A 4 39.53 11.96 -21.54
CA TYR A 4 38.63 11.62 -20.47
C TYR A 4 37.44 12.55 -20.19
N GLU A 5 36.58 12.68 -21.18
CA GLU A 5 35.16 12.89 -20.95
C GLU A 5 34.37 11.77 -21.63
N GLY A 6 34.33 10.61 -21.04
CA GLY A 6 33.61 9.46 -21.57
C GLY A 6 33.43 8.32 -20.56
N THR A 7 34.10 8.43 -19.42
CA THR A 7 34.24 7.32 -18.49
C THR A 7 33.09 7.21 -17.46
N ASN A 8 32.32 8.27 -17.25
CA ASN A 8 31.34 8.26 -16.16
C ASN A 8 30.03 7.55 -16.53
N GLU A 9 29.57 7.64 -17.76
CA GLU A 9 28.38 6.90 -18.21
C GLU A 9 28.65 5.42 -18.45
N ILE A 10 29.81 5.10 -19.02
CA ILE A 10 30.18 3.70 -19.26
C ILE A 10 30.45 2.96 -17.95
N GLN A 11 31.04 3.62 -16.96
CA GLN A 11 31.22 3.04 -15.63
C GLN A 11 29.89 2.87 -14.88
N ARG A 12 28.94 3.81 -15.03
CA ARG A 12 27.59 3.67 -14.49
C ARG A 12 26.85 2.48 -15.09
N VAL A 13 26.94 2.26 -16.39
CA VAL A 13 26.36 1.10 -17.08
C VAL A 13 27.03 -0.21 -16.65
N VAL A 14 28.36 -0.20 -16.45
CA VAL A 14 29.11 -1.39 -16.02
C VAL A 14 28.84 -1.72 -14.55
N ILE A 15 28.74 -0.72 -13.67
CA ILE A 15 28.39 -0.94 -12.26
C ILE A 15 26.94 -1.44 -12.15
N ALA A 16 25.99 -0.85 -12.88
CA ALA A 16 24.63 -1.33 -12.95
C ALA A 16 24.55 -2.77 -13.48
N SER A 17 25.30 -3.11 -14.52
CA SER A 17 25.31 -4.47 -15.09
C SER A 17 25.98 -5.53 -14.19
N HIS A 18 26.94 -5.14 -13.34
CA HIS A 18 27.57 -6.03 -12.36
C HIS A 18 26.71 -6.24 -11.12
N LEU A 19 25.97 -5.22 -10.69
CA LEU A 19 25.08 -5.28 -9.54
C LEU A 19 23.72 -5.93 -9.86
N ILE A 20 23.29 -5.87 -11.13
CA ILE A 20 21.93 -6.25 -11.54
C ILE A 20 21.90 -7.60 -12.29
N GLY A 21 23.06 -8.14 -12.69
CA GLY A 21 23.08 -9.29 -13.60
C GLY A 21 22.61 -8.91 -15.02
N LYS A 22 22.86 -9.74 -16.02
CA LYS A 22 22.44 -9.47 -17.40
C LYS A 22 20.92 -9.33 -17.49
N MET A 23 20.45 -8.13 -17.79
CA MET A 23 19.03 -7.90 -18.12
C MET A 23 18.63 -8.65 -19.39
N PRO A 24 17.46 -9.28 -19.44
CA PRO A 24 16.88 -9.73 -20.69
C PRO A 24 16.60 -8.51 -21.58
N LYS A 25 16.95 -8.59 -22.88
CA LYS A 25 16.71 -7.52 -23.84
C LYS A 25 15.22 -7.25 -23.94
N SER A 26 14.80 -6.00 -23.69
CA SER A 26 13.42 -5.56 -23.88
C SER A 26 13.18 -5.29 -25.36
N ASP A 27 12.25 -6.00 -25.97
CA ASP A 27 11.66 -5.61 -27.27
C ASP A 27 10.90 -4.32 -27.10
N GLY A 28 11.27 -3.30 -27.90
CA GLY A 28 10.71 -1.97 -27.84
C GLY A 28 9.22 -1.93 -28.21
N GLY A 29 8.40 -1.65 -27.23
CA GLY A 29 6.99 -1.35 -27.40
C GLY A 29 6.50 -0.56 -26.20
N SER A 30 6.27 0.75 -26.38
CA SER A 30 5.69 1.62 -25.37
C SER A 30 4.24 1.22 -25.06
N LYS A 31 4.05 0.27 -24.14
CA LYS A 31 2.75 -0.01 -23.53
C LYS A 31 2.71 0.59 -22.15
N LYS A 32 1.74 1.50 -21.91
CA LYS A 32 1.38 1.95 -20.55
C LYS A 32 1.25 0.72 -19.64
N PRO A 33 1.78 0.74 -18.42
CA PRO A 33 1.59 -0.37 -17.50
C PRO A 33 0.10 -0.57 -17.27
N SER A 34 -0.41 -1.71 -17.72
CA SER A 34 -1.78 -2.10 -17.45
C SER A 34 -1.89 -2.45 -15.97
N SER A 35 -2.88 -1.90 -15.29
CA SER A 35 -3.22 -2.13 -13.88
C SER A 35 -3.70 -3.58 -13.62
N LYS A 36 -2.88 -4.55 -13.97
CA LYS A 36 -3.13 -5.96 -13.66
C LYS A 36 -1.96 -6.43 -12.80
N GLY A 37 -2.25 -6.73 -11.54
CA GLY A 37 -1.32 -7.37 -10.63
C GLY A 37 -0.56 -8.50 -11.33
N HIS A 38 0.63 -8.80 -10.86
CA HIS A 38 1.50 -9.84 -11.42
C HIS A 38 0.72 -11.12 -11.67
N ALA A 39 0.32 -11.37 -12.92
CA ALA A 39 -0.54 -12.48 -13.31
C ALA A 39 0.10 -13.87 -13.05
N THR A 40 1.38 -13.92 -12.64
CA THR A 40 2.14 -15.17 -12.46
C THR A 40 2.54 -15.44 -11.01
N GLY A 41 2.28 -14.52 -10.06
CA GLY A 41 2.66 -14.69 -8.65
C GLY A 41 4.19 -14.72 -8.39
N ILE A 42 5.02 -14.55 -9.41
CA ILE A 42 6.49 -14.57 -9.30
C ILE A 42 6.96 -13.12 -9.16
N ARG A 43 7.63 -12.81 -8.04
CA ARG A 43 8.27 -11.50 -7.78
C ARG A 43 9.66 -11.48 -8.41
N LYS A 44 10.14 -10.29 -8.84
CA LYS A 44 11.47 -10.11 -9.43
C LYS A 44 12.60 -10.44 -8.44
N ASN A 45 12.36 -10.18 -7.16
CA ASN A 45 13.22 -10.49 -6.02
C ASN A 45 14.69 -9.99 -6.16
N MET A 46 14.84 -8.76 -6.67
CA MET A 46 16.13 -8.09 -6.79
C MET A 46 16.46 -7.39 -5.48
N ILE A 47 17.38 -7.96 -4.69
CA ILE A 47 17.77 -7.42 -3.38
C ILE A 47 19.15 -6.80 -3.48
N LEU A 48 19.20 -5.48 -3.30
CA LEU A 48 20.42 -4.67 -3.34
C LEU A 48 21.05 -4.64 -1.95
N LYS A 49 22.17 -5.34 -1.79
CA LYS A 49 22.90 -5.48 -0.52
C LYS A 49 24.35 -5.01 -0.58
N GLU A 50 24.93 -4.95 -1.80
CA GLU A 50 26.31 -4.58 -2.03
C GLU A 50 26.42 -3.11 -2.45
N GLY A 51 27.58 -2.51 -2.23
CA GLY A 51 27.84 -1.11 -2.53
C GLY A 51 27.37 -0.13 -1.42
N SER A 52 27.62 1.15 -1.64
CA SER A 52 27.19 2.22 -0.74
C SER A 52 25.66 2.38 -0.74
N ALA A 53 25.11 3.02 0.29
CA ALA A 53 23.68 3.32 0.35
C ALA A 53 23.21 4.11 -0.89
N LYS A 54 24.02 5.05 -1.35
CA LYS A 54 23.73 5.87 -2.53
C LYS A 54 23.65 5.04 -3.80
N GLU A 55 24.63 4.16 -4.06
CA GLU A 55 24.63 3.27 -5.24
C GLU A 55 23.41 2.34 -5.25
N ARG A 56 23.04 1.78 -4.09
CA ARG A 56 21.85 0.94 -3.97
C ARG A 56 20.56 1.69 -4.27
N VAL A 57 20.46 2.95 -3.82
CA VAL A 57 19.31 3.81 -4.10
C VAL A 57 19.26 4.18 -5.58
N GLU A 58 20.37 4.58 -6.18
CA GLU A 58 20.45 4.91 -7.61
C GLU A 58 20.02 3.72 -8.47
N ALA A 59 20.53 2.53 -8.18
CA ALA A 59 20.15 1.31 -8.89
C ALA A 59 18.66 0.97 -8.74
N LEU A 60 18.07 1.20 -7.56
CA LEU A 60 16.63 1.02 -7.35
C LEU A 60 15.82 2.01 -8.20
N VAL A 61 16.19 3.28 -8.20
CA VAL A 61 15.46 4.33 -8.95
C VAL A 61 15.56 4.08 -10.45
N GLU A 62 16.73 3.69 -10.96
CA GLU A 62 16.90 3.29 -12.36
C GLU A 62 16.01 2.10 -12.74
N ALA A 63 15.97 1.08 -11.89
CA ALA A 63 15.12 -0.08 -12.12
C ALA A 63 13.62 0.28 -12.11
N LEU A 64 13.17 1.15 -11.22
CA LEU A 64 11.78 1.62 -11.20
C LEU A 64 11.45 2.47 -12.42
N LYS A 65 12.36 3.36 -12.85
CA LYS A 65 12.19 4.15 -14.08
C LYS A 65 12.16 3.24 -15.32
N ALA A 66 12.99 2.20 -15.38
CA ALA A 66 12.98 1.20 -16.45
C ALA A 66 11.66 0.40 -16.50
N ASP A 67 11.01 0.18 -15.34
CA ASP A 67 9.68 -0.41 -15.23
C ASP A 67 8.54 0.57 -15.63
N GLY A 68 8.89 1.82 -15.99
CA GLY A 68 7.94 2.83 -16.44
C GLY A 68 7.31 3.66 -15.33
N TYR A 69 7.88 3.68 -14.12
CA TYR A 69 7.43 4.57 -13.06
C TYR A 69 7.88 6.01 -13.32
N ASP A 70 6.90 6.91 -13.37
CA ASP A 70 7.09 8.34 -13.46
C ASP A 70 6.79 8.97 -12.07
N PHE A 71 7.74 9.71 -11.53
CA PHE A 71 7.65 10.34 -10.22
C PHE A 71 7.35 11.84 -10.28
N THR A 72 7.00 12.38 -11.45
CA THR A 72 6.63 13.79 -11.62
C THR A 72 5.21 14.13 -11.16
N VAL A 73 4.39 13.11 -10.86
CA VAL A 73 2.99 13.28 -10.50
C VAL A 73 2.84 13.29 -8.98
N GLY A 74 2.28 14.40 -8.45
CA GLY A 74 1.92 14.51 -7.04
C GLY A 74 0.61 13.76 -6.71
N ILE A 75 0.38 13.52 -5.43
CA ILE A 75 -0.86 12.93 -4.89
C ILE A 75 -1.23 13.60 -3.57
N ASP A 76 -2.52 13.58 -3.23
CA ASP A 76 -2.95 13.86 -1.88
C ASP A 76 -2.52 12.71 -0.95
N LEU A 77 -1.68 13.03 0.04
CA LEU A 77 -1.15 12.07 1.02
C LEU A 77 -2.25 11.36 1.80
N ASP A 78 -3.42 11.99 1.91
CA ASP A 78 -4.60 11.47 2.58
C ASP A 78 -5.51 10.61 1.68
N THR A 79 -5.12 10.38 0.45
CA THR A 79 -5.81 9.43 -0.43
C THR A 79 -6.01 8.09 0.27
N PRO A 80 -7.23 7.52 0.29
CA PRO A 80 -7.48 6.21 0.87
C PRO A 80 -6.61 5.12 0.24
N ILE A 81 -6.01 4.25 1.07
CA ILE A 81 -5.08 3.21 0.64
C ILE A 81 -5.66 2.33 -0.49
N SER A 82 -6.96 2.02 -0.41
CA SER A 82 -7.65 1.20 -1.42
C SER A 82 -7.87 1.89 -2.77
N GLN A 83 -7.65 3.21 -2.83
CA GLN A 83 -7.81 4.04 -4.03
C GLN A 83 -6.47 4.60 -4.53
N ALA A 84 -5.43 4.49 -3.71
CA ALA A 84 -4.11 4.99 -4.04
C ALA A 84 -3.44 4.08 -5.08
N ASP A 85 -2.83 4.69 -6.08
CA ASP A 85 -1.99 4.00 -7.06
C ASP A 85 -0.62 3.63 -6.49
N ARG A 86 -0.13 4.44 -5.55
CA ARG A 86 1.15 4.27 -4.88
C ARG A 86 1.00 4.51 -3.39
N VAL A 87 1.74 3.73 -2.59
CA VAL A 87 1.75 3.84 -1.13
C VAL A 87 3.16 3.72 -0.60
N VAL A 88 3.56 4.66 0.25
CA VAL A 88 4.75 4.55 1.12
C VAL A 88 4.27 4.18 2.52
N SER A 89 4.72 3.05 3.03
CA SER A 89 4.20 2.48 4.27
C SER A 89 5.27 2.34 5.34
N ALA A 90 4.97 2.88 6.54
CA ALA A 90 5.84 2.84 7.69
C ALA A 90 5.67 1.55 8.50
N GLY A 91 6.78 0.85 8.75
CA GLY A 91 6.86 -0.27 9.68
C GLY A 91 7.39 0.14 11.05
N LYS A 92 7.37 -0.79 12.02
CA LYS A 92 7.95 -0.56 13.34
C LYS A 92 9.45 -0.22 13.27
N GLY A 93 10.15 -0.70 12.24
CA GLY A 93 11.57 -0.44 12.02
C GLY A 93 11.91 1.01 11.64
N ILE A 94 10.91 1.89 11.49
CA ILE A 94 11.15 3.33 11.33
C ILE A 94 11.72 3.99 12.60
N GLY A 95 11.52 3.35 13.78
CA GLY A 95 12.01 3.88 15.05
C GLY A 95 11.09 4.97 15.65
N PRO A 96 11.65 6.10 16.08
CA PRO A 96 10.91 7.16 16.74
C PRO A 96 9.93 7.87 15.81
N LYS A 97 8.94 8.57 16.39
CA LYS A 97 7.84 9.22 15.66
C LYS A 97 8.33 10.31 14.71
N GLU A 98 9.42 10.96 15.06
CA GLU A 98 10.06 12.03 14.29
C GLU A 98 10.44 11.53 12.87
N ASN A 99 10.81 10.26 12.74
CA ASN A 99 11.14 9.65 11.46
C ASN A 99 9.94 9.49 10.52
N MET A 100 8.71 9.75 11.00
CA MET A 100 7.55 9.83 10.11
C MET A 100 7.66 10.96 9.07
N GLU A 101 8.47 12.00 9.34
CA GLU A 101 8.77 13.04 8.35
C GLU A 101 9.55 12.47 7.15
N LEU A 102 10.43 11.48 7.36
CA LEU A 102 11.12 10.81 6.25
C LEU A 102 10.13 10.07 5.34
N ILE A 103 9.13 9.42 5.95
CA ILE A 103 8.04 8.76 5.20
C ILE A 103 7.23 9.77 4.42
N LYS A 104 6.88 10.89 5.03
CA LYS A 104 6.09 11.94 4.40
C LYS A 104 6.84 12.57 3.21
N ASN A 105 8.12 12.91 3.40
CA ASN A 105 8.94 13.48 2.35
C ASN A 105 9.10 12.50 1.17
N LEU A 106 9.35 11.22 1.45
CA LEU A 106 9.40 10.19 0.43
C LEU A 106 8.05 10.03 -0.29
N ALA A 107 6.94 10.06 0.46
CA ALA A 107 5.61 9.93 -0.12
C ALA A 107 5.28 11.09 -1.08
N ILE A 108 5.66 12.32 -0.73
CA ILE A 108 5.53 13.50 -1.60
C ILE A 108 6.31 13.29 -2.90
N GLN A 109 7.59 12.90 -2.81
CA GLN A 109 8.43 12.71 -3.99
C GLN A 109 8.00 11.52 -4.84
N ALA A 110 7.55 10.44 -4.22
CA ALA A 110 7.04 9.27 -4.92
C ALA A 110 5.63 9.45 -5.52
N GLY A 111 4.94 10.55 -5.21
CA GLY A 111 3.53 10.72 -5.56
C GLY A 111 2.66 9.61 -4.96
N ALA A 112 2.83 9.35 -3.66
CA ALA A 112 2.26 8.20 -2.96
C ALA A 112 1.46 8.59 -1.71
N ALA A 113 0.38 7.88 -1.42
CA ALA A 113 -0.32 8.00 -0.15
C ALA A 113 0.50 7.38 0.99
N ILE A 114 0.24 7.80 2.23
CA ILE A 114 0.93 7.27 3.40
C ILE A 114 0.13 6.13 4.01
N GLY A 115 0.80 4.99 4.20
CA GLY A 115 0.27 3.83 4.91
C GLY A 115 1.14 3.43 6.10
N SER A 116 0.74 2.40 6.82
CA SER A 116 1.51 1.84 7.91
C SER A 116 1.28 0.35 8.13
N SER A 117 2.16 -0.27 8.89
CA SER A 117 1.88 -1.57 9.49
C SER A 117 0.98 -1.43 10.72
N ARG A 118 0.29 -2.53 11.10
CA ARG A 118 -0.59 -2.55 12.27
C ARG A 118 0.07 -2.02 13.56
N PRO A 119 1.31 -2.42 13.93
CA PRO A 119 1.97 -1.90 15.12
C PRO A 119 2.16 -0.37 15.13
N VAL A 120 2.41 0.25 13.97
CA VAL A 120 2.60 1.70 13.85
C VAL A 120 1.30 2.46 14.10
N ALA A 121 0.17 1.94 13.59
CA ALA A 121 -1.13 2.58 13.79
C ALA A 121 -1.75 2.23 15.16
N GLU A 122 -1.72 0.96 15.56
CA GLU A 122 -2.45 0.46 16.73
C GLU A 122 -1.67 0.66 18.03
N THR A 123 -0.37 0.29 18.04
CA THR A 123 0.46 0.30 19.25
C THR A 123 1.17 1.63 19.43
N LEU A 124 1.88 2.10 18.40
CA LEU A 124 2.65 3.35 18.48
C LEU A 124 1.77 4.58 18.23
N LYS A 125 0.61 4.42 17.59
CA LYS A 125 -0.35 5.50 17.29
C LYS A 125 0.29 6.67 16.52
N TYR A 126 1.24 6.37 15.61
CA TYR A 126 1.86 7.38 14.75
C TYR A 126 0.92 7.80 13.62
N LEU A 127 0.04 6.90 13.18
CA LEU A 127 -0.98 7.13 12.18
C LEU A 127 -2.33 6.58 12.65
N PRO A 128 -3.45 7.10 12.13
CA PRO A 128 -4.78 6.59 12.46
C PRO A 128 -5.00 5.16 11.92
N LEU A 129 -5.94 4.43 12.53
CA LEU A 129 -6.20 3.01 12.23
C LEU A 129 -6.61 2.75 10.78
N ASN A 130 -7.24 3.71 10.11
CA ASN A 130 -7.61 3.59 8.71
C ASN A 130 -6.40 3.66 7.74
N ARG A 131 -5.18 3.83 8.27
CA ARG A 131 -3.94 3.87 7.49
C ARG A 131 -3.13 2.58 7.60
N TYR A 132 -3.51 1.62 8.43
CA TYR A 132 -2.75 0.39 8.45
C TYR A 132 -3.17 -0.59 7.34
N VAL A 133 -2.16 -1.24 6.75
CA VAL A 133 -2.30 -2.21 5.67
C VAL A 133 -2.14 -3.62 6.22
N GLY A 134 -3.03 -4.53 5.85
CA GLY A 134 -2.96 -5.91 6.29
C GLY A 134 -4.26 -6.68 6.10
N MET A 135 -4.30 -7.90 6.60
CA MET A 135 -5.45 -8.80 6.45
C MET A 135 -6.74 -8.22 7.05
N SER A 136 -6.65 -7.61 8.23
CA SER A 136 -7.77 -6.96 8.94
C SER A 136 -7.79 -5.44 8.77
N GLY A 137 -6.85 -4.88 8.02
CA GLY A 137 -6.77 -3.46 7.69
C GLY A 137 -7.12 -3.17 6.24
N GLN A 138 -6.56 -2.09 5.74
CA GLN A 138 -6.71 -1.71 4.35
C GLN A 138 -6.00 -2.69 3.43
N LYS A 139 -6.56 -2.91 2.25
CA LYS A 139 -5.93 -3.69 1.18
C LYS A 139 -5.41 -2.74 0.11
N PHE A 140 -4.19 -2.97 -0.31
CA PHE A 140 -3.57 -2.24 -1.39
C PHE A 140 -3.47 -3.12 -2.63
N ASN A 141 -3.95 -2.60 -3.76
CA ASN A 141 -3.94 -3.25 -5.07
C ASN A 141 -3.49 -2.29 -6.19
N GLY A 142 -2.74 -1.25 -5.81
CA GLY A 142 -2.18 -0.28 -6.75
C GLY A 142 -0.86 -0.75 -7.37
N ASN A 143 -0.20 0.18 -8.05
CA ASN A 143 0.98 -0.14 -8.85
C ASN A 143 2.27 -0.23 -8.02
N LEU A 144 2.49 0.64 -7.03
CA LEU A 144 3.74 0.68 -6.27
C LEU A 144 3.52 0.73 -4.77
N TYR A 145 4.08 -0.23 -4.05
CA TYR A 145 4.10 -0.28 -2.60
C TYR A 145 5.52 -0.23 -2.06
N ILE A 146 5.87 0.83 -1.33
CA ILE A 146 7.19 1.01 -0.72
C ILE A 146 7.08 0.71 0.79
N ALA A 147 7.65 -0.40 1.22
CA ALA A 147 7.64 -0.87 2.61
C ALA A 147 8.91 -0.41 3.33
N CYS A 148 8.80 0.57 4.23
CA CYS A 148 9.91 1.16 4.98
C CYS A 148 9.95 0.61 6.40
N GLY A 149 10.96 -0.19 6.74
CA GLY A 149 11.11 -0.79 8.07
C GLY A 149 10.00 -1.79 8.43
N ILE A 150 9.38 -2.42 7.45
CA ILE A 150 8.36 -3.46 7.62
C ILE A 150 9.02 -4.82 7.56
N SER A 151 8.77 -5.68 8.54
CA SER A 151 9.34 -7.04 8.60
C SER A 151 8.70 -8.02 7.62
N GLY A 152 7.44 -7.81 7.25
CA GLY A 152 6.72 -8.72 6.36
C GLY A 152 6.01 -9.87 7.08
N ALA A 153 5.37 -9.59 8.21
CA ALA A 153 4.46 -10.54 8.85
C ALA A 153 3.36 -10.97 7.86
N GLY A 154 2.96 -12.26 7.89
CA GLY A 154 2.02 -12.84 6.94
C GLY A 154 0.68 -12.09 6.85
N GLN A 155 0.23 -11.49 7.96
CA GLN A 155 -0.99 -10.66 7.98
C GLN A 155 -0.82 -9.37 7.18
N HIS A 156 0.37 -8.75 7.21
CA HIS A 156 0.67 -7.56 6.42
C HIS A 156 0.78 -7.92 4.93
N LEU A 157 1.50 -9.00 4.61
CA LEU A 157 1.69 -9.48 3.25
C LEU A 157 0.36 -9.78 2.53
N LYS A 158 -0.63 -10.32 3.26
CA LYS A 158 -1.98 -10.53 2.72
C LYS A 158 -2.69 -9.22 2.32
N GLY A 159 -2.28 -8.09 2.90
CA GLY A 159 -2.81 -6.77 2.55
C GLY A 159 -2.20 -6.16 1.29
N ILE A 160 -1.03 -6.64 0.84
CA ILE A 160 -0.27 -6.10 -0.30
C ILE A 160 -0.04 -7.11 -1.41
N LYS A 161 -0.61 -8.31 -1.31
CA LYS A 161 -0.39 -9.40 -2.27
C LYS A 161 -0.71 -9.02 -3.71
N ASP A 162 -1.71 -8.15 -3.90
CA ASP A 162 -2.22 -7.72 -5.18
C ASP A 162 -1.53 -6.44 -5.72
N ALA A 163 -0.51 -5.93 -5.01
CA ALA A 163 0.33 -4.83 -5.48
C ALA A 163 1.13 -5.27 -6.71
N THR A 164 1.22 -4.40 -7.73
CA THR A 164 2.00 -4.69 -8.94
C THR A 164 3.48 -4.79 -8.63
N THR A 165 4.04 -3.79 -7.95
CA THR A 165 5.45 -3.76 -7.55
C THR A 165 5.56 -3.48 -6.05
N ILE A 166 6.37 -4.27 -5.36
CA ILE A 166 6.70 -4.10 -3.95
C ILE A 166 8.18 -3.80 -3.81
N VAL A 167 8.49 -2.65 -3.22
CA VAL A 167 9.83 -2.25 -2.81
C VAL A 167 9.95 -2.42 -1.30
N ALA A 168 10.99 -3.10 -0.82
CA ALA A 168 11.24 -3.33 0.60
C ALA A 168 12.53 -2.66 1.05
N ILE A 169 12.47 -1.88 2.13
CA ILE A 169 13.64 -1.28 2.79
C ILE A 169 13.65 -1.79 4.23
N ASN A 170 14.67 -2.55 4.59
CA ASN A 170 14.81 -3.10 5.93
C ASN A 170 16.28 -3.36 6.25
N ASN A 171 16.69 -3.15 7.50
CA ASN A 171 18.05 -3.41 7.96
C ASN A 171 18.32 -4.90 8.24
N ASN A 172 17.28 -5.71 8.43
CA ASN A 172 17.41 -7.14 8.63
C ASN A 172 17.37 -7.88 7.29
N PRO A 173 18.48 -8.45 6.80
CA PRO A 173 18.53 -9.16 5.51
C PRO A 173 17.62 -10.39 5.45
N ASN A 174 17.25 -10.94 6.62
CA ASN A 174 16.38 -12.12 6.73
C ASN A 174 14.90 -11.75 6.89
N ALA A 175 14.54 -10.48 6.77
CA ALA A 175 13.15 -10.06 6.92
C ALA A 175 12.26 -10.73 5.84
N PRO A 176 11.14 -11.36 6.24
CA PRO A 176 10.25 -12.06 5.31
C PRO A 176 9.70 -11.19 4.17
N ILE A 177 9.71 -9.85 4.35
CA ILE A 177 9.27 -8.90 3.32
C ILE A 177 10.07 -9.07 2.03
N PHE A 178 11.38 -9.35 2.10
CA PHE A 178 12.25 -9.49 0.94
C PHE A 178 11.87 -10.67 0.05
N LYS A 179 11.30 -11.74 0.62
CA LYS A 179 10.80 -12.89 -0.17
C LYS A 179 9.57 -12.56 -1.02
N ASN A 180 8.90 -11.46 -0.68
CA ASN A 180 7.67 -11.02 -1.32
C ASN A 180 7.84 -9.67 -2.06
N ALA A 181 9.06 -9.14 -2.11
CA ALA A 181 9.38 -7.89 -2.78
C ALA A 181 9.92 -8.14 -4.20
N ASP A 182 9.63 -7.21 -5.09
CA ASP A 182 10.24 -7.15 -6.42
C ASP A 182 11.63 -6.53 -6.32
N TYR A 183 11.76 -5.50 -5.49
CA TYR A 183 13.00 -4.80 -5.22
C TYR A 183 13.21 -4.68 -3.72
N GLY A 184 14.47 -4.78 -3.28
CA GLY A 184 14.80 -4.61 -1.88
C GLY A 184 16.12 -3.88 -1.67
N ILE A 185 16.18 -3.04 -0.64
CA ILE A 185 17.43 -2.45 -0.14
C ILE A 185 17.64 -2.90 1.30
N ILE A 186 18.76 -3.52 1.58
CA ILE A 186 19.18 -3.85 2.95
C ILE A 186 19.90 -2.62 3.51
N GLY A 187 19.30 -1.95 4.49
CA GLY A 187 19.87 -0.76 5.12
C GLY A 187 18.92 -0.13 6.12
N ASN A 188 19.46 0.83 6.88
CA ASN A 188 18.67 1.59 7.84
C ASN A 188 17.76 2.59 7.10
N VAL A 189 16.52 2.69 7.55
CA VAL A 189 15.55 3.64 6.98
C VAL A 189 16.01 5.09 7.09
N GLU A 190 16.68 5.44 8.18
CA GLU A 190 17.22 6.80 8.42
C GLU A 190 18.30 7.19 7.42
N GLU A 191 19.05 6.23 6.90
CA GLU A 191 20.07 6.44 5.88
C GLU A 191 19.48 6.40 4.46
N ILE A 192 18.64 5.40 4.18
CA ILE A 192 18.14 5.12 2.83
C ILE A 192 17.05 6.11 2.40
N LEU A 193 16.10 6.46 3.30
CA LEU A 193 14.95 7.29 2.90
C LEU A 193 15.34 8.69 2.42
N PRO A 194 16.26 9.44 3.08
CA PRO A 194 16.70 10.74 2.58
C PRO A 194 17.35 10.64 1.19
N LEU A 195 18.19 9.62 0.97
CA LEU A 195 18.83 9.39 -0.32
C LEU A 195 17.83 9.06 -1.41
N LEU A 196 16.85 8.19 -1.09
CA LEU A 196 15.80 7.83 -2.03
C LEU A 196 14.90 9.03 -2.34
N THR A 197 14.56 9.84 -1.34
CA THR A 197 13.80 11.07 -1.54
C THR A 197 14.53 12.03 -2.48
N ALA A 198 15.84 12.24 -2.26
CA ALA A 198 16.66 13.09 -3.12
C ALA A 198 16.83 12.53 -4.54
N ALA A 199 16.90 11.20 -4.69
CA ALA A 199 17.04 10.55 -6.00
C ALA A 199 15.73 10.54 -6.82
N LEU A 200 14.59 10.72 -6.16
CA LEU A 200 13.28 10.87 -6.80
C LEU A 200 12.93 12.35 -7.06
N ASP A 201 13.71 13.29 -6.49
CA ASP A 201 13.53 14.71 -6.72
C ASP A 201 14.20 15.09 -8.05
N ASP A 202 13.38 15.39 -9.05
CA ASP A 202 13.84 15.84 -10.37
C ASP A 202 13.95 17.38 -10.47
N GLY A 203 13.73 18.08 -9.34
CA GLY A 203 13.77 19.54 -9.26
C GLY A 203 12.58 20.23 -9.94
N GLU A 204 11.66 19.50 -10.52
CA GLU A 204 10.46 20.03 -11.15
C GLU A 204 9.29 20.07 -10.15
N PRO A 205 8.43 21.10 -10.21
CA PRO A 205 7.23 21.13 -9.38
C PRO A 205 6.34 19.94 -9.72
N LYS A 206 5.95 19.16 -8.72
CA LYS A 206 5.07 18.01 -8.94
C LYS A 206 3.76 18.45 -9.58
N LYS A 207 3.40 17.82 -10.69
CA LYS A 207 2.12 18.05 -11.38
C LYS A 207 0.99 17.73 -10.42
N GLU A 208 -0.06 18.55 -10.39
CA GLU A 208 -1.27 18.21 -9.61
C GLU A 208 -1.76 16.83 -9.99
N ALA A 209 -2.10 16.03 -8.97
CA ALA A 209 -2.71 14.74 -9.20
C ALA A 209 -3.96 14.94 -10.06
N PRO A 210 -4.16 14.14 -11.12
CA PRO A 210 -5.41 14.21 -11.89
C PRO A 210 -6.58 14.02 -10.91
N PRO A 211 -7.64 14.85 -11.02
CA PRO A 211 -8.77 14.75 -10.11
C PRO A 211 -9.23 13.29 -10.09
N MET A 212 -9.24 12.69 -8.91
CA MET A 212 -9.68 11.32 -8.73
C MET A 212 -11.03 11.19 -9.45
N LYS A 213 -11.09 10.40 -10.52
CA LYS A 213 -12.36 9.96 -11.08
C LYS A 213 -13.07 9.34 -9.90
N LYS A 214 -14.07 10.07 -9.37
CA LYS A 214 -15.00 9.52 -8.39
C LYS A 214 -15.54 8.26 -9.05
N MET A 215 -14.86 7.14 -8.84
CA MET A 215 -15.48 5.87 -9.08
C MET A 215 -16.70 5.89 -8.16
N LYS A 216 -17.85 6.17 -8.76
CA LYS A 216 -19.14 5.84 -8.19
C LYS A 216 -19.15 4.30 -8.07
N ARG A 217 -18.33 3.75 -7.16
CA ARG A 217 -18.80 2.60 -6.42
C ARG A 217 -19.95 3.16 -5.62
N ALA A 218 -21.14 3.08 -6.22
CA ALA A 218 -22.31 2.89 -5.43
C ALA A 218 -21.93 1.71 -4.51
N ILE A 219 -21.47 2.02 -3.30
CA ILE A 219 -21.75 1.16 -2.18
C ILE A 219 -23.27 1.08 -2.33
N PRO A 220 -23.86 -0.11 -2.64
CA PRO A 220 -25.29 -0.20 -2.51
C PRO A 220 -25.51 0.32 -1.10
N LYS A 221 -26.13 1.49 -0.97
CA LYS A 221 -26.79 1.85 0.26
C LYS A 221 -27.67 0.63 0.45
N LYS A 222 -27.26 -0.28 1.33
CA LYS A 222 -28.19 -1.16 1.97
C LYS A 222 -29.16 -0.15 2.54
N GLU A 223 -30.26 0.04 1.86
CA GLU A 223 -31.38 0.82 2.41
C GLU A 223 -31.54 0.18 3.76
N ILE A 224 -31.25 0.94 4.81
CA ILE A 224 -31.58 0.52 6.17
C ILE A 224 -33.08 0.45 6.08
N PRO A 225 -33.71 -0.73 6.10
CA PRO A 225 -35.14 -0.82 6.04
C PRO A 225 -35.63 0.03 7.21
N THR A 226 -36.46 1.01 6.96
CA THR A 226 -37.16 1.75 8.02
C THR A 226 -38.21 0.79 8.58
N TRP A 227 -37.74 -0.03 9.50
CA TRP A 227 -38.53 -1.11 10.07
C TRP A 227 -39.56 -0.47 11.00
N LYS A 228 -40.81 -0.73 10.72
CA LYS A 228 -41.88 -0.29 11.60
C LYS A 228 -41.90 -1.20 12.82
N ARG A 229 -41.90 -0.60 13.99
CA ARG A 229 -42.19 -1.29 15.23
C ARG A 229 -43.66 -1.71 15.25
N HIS A 230 -43.93 -2.89 15.75
CA HIS A 230 -45.27 -3.43 15.84
C HIS A 230 -45.64 -3.65 17.30
N VAL A 231 -46.81 -3.11 17.72
CA VAL A 231 -47.29 -3.24 19.08
C VAL A 231 -48.42 -4.26 19.12
N CYS A 232 -48.30 -5.25 19.98
CA CYS A 232 -49.34 -6.25 20.21
C CYS A 232 -50.58 -5.61 20.87
N ASN A 233 -51.75 -5.68 20.24
CA ASN A 233 -53.00 -5.15 20.78
C ASN A 233 -53.53 -5.91 22.01
N GLY A 234 -52.99 -7.11 22.28
CA GLY A 234 -53.44 -7.94 23.41
C GLY A 234 -52.63 -7.69 24.68
N CYS A 235 -51.29 -7.64 24.59
CA CYS A 235 -50.41 -7.58 25.77
C CYS A 235 -49.59 -6.27 25.82
N GLY A 236 -49.59 -5.43 24.74
CA GLY A 236 -48.80 -4.20 24.67
C GLY A 236 -47.30 -4.41 24.36
N TYR A 237 -46.86 -5.64 24.08
CA TYR A 237 -45.48 -5.90 23.69
C TYR A 237 -45.11 -5.17 22.37
N GLU A 238 -43.98 -4.50 22.36
CA GLU A 238 -43.49 -3.79 21.18
C GLU A 238 -42.37 -4.61 20.52
N TYR A 239 -42.66 -5.16 19.35
CA TYR A 239 -41.66 -5.83 18.54
C TYR A 239 -40.81 -4.82 17.78
N ASP A 240 -39.51 -4.82 18.04
CA ASP A 240 -38.54 -4.01 17.33
C ASP A 240 -37.70 -4.89 16.39
N PRO A 241 -37.87 -4.77 15.07
CA PRO A 241 -37.11 -5.61 14.12
C PRO A 241 -35.61 -5.45 14.20
N GLU A 242 -35.06 -4.33 14.71
CA GLU A 242 -33.61 -4.16 14.90
C GLU A 242 -33.09 -5.06 16.01
N ILE A 243 -33.89 -5.37 17.00
CA ILE A 243 -33.54 -6.19 18.17
C ILE A 243 -33.93 -7.65 17.92
N GLY A 244 -35.07 -7.90 17.28
CA GLY A 244 -35.68 -9.21 17.14
C GLY A 244 -36.20 -9.76 18.47
N ASP A 245 -36.30 -11.07 18.58
CA ASP A 245 -36.59 -11.81 19.80
C ASP A 245 -35.76 -13.10 19.83
N PRO A 246 -34.45 -12.98 20.13
CA PRO A 246 -33.52 -14.10 20.09
C PRO A 246 -33.87 -15.22 21.05
N ASP A 247 -34.54 -14.92 22.16
CA ASP A 247 -34.96 -15.87 23.18
C ASP A 247 -36.07 -16.82 22.65
N ASN A 248 -36.87 -16.33 21.71
CA ASN A 248 -37.90 -17.09 21.01
C ASN A 248 -37.54 -17.39 19.54
N GLY A 249 -36.24 -17.33 19.20
CA GLY A 249 -35.71 -17.78 17.92
C GLY A 249 -35.82 -16.78 16.77
N ILE A 250 -36.20 -15.53 17.02
CA ILE A 250 -36.29 -14.47 16.00
C ILE A 250 -35.00 -13.65 16.00
N ALA A 251 -34.20 -13.78 14.95
CA ALA A 251 -32.93 -13.08 14.84
C ALA A 251 -33.12 -11.55 14.69
N PRO A 252 -32.18 -10.71 15.21
CA PRO A 252 -32.13 -9.31 14.88
C PRO A 252 -32.09 -9.10 13.36
N GLY A 253 -32.89 -8.21 12.86
CA GLY A 253 -32.98 -7.97 11.44
C GLY A 253 -34.14 -8.69 10.76
N THR A 254 -35.06 -9.31 11.47
CA THR A 254 -36.26 -9.95 10.93
C THR A 254 -37.40 -8.95 10.86
N ALA A 255 -38.01 -8.76 9.69
CA ALA A 255 -39.20 -7.93 9.56
C ALA A 255 -40.40 -8.60 10.23
N PHE A 256 -41.40 -7.83 10.71
CA PHE A 256 -42.55 -8.41 11.38
C PHE A 256 -43.33 -9.38 10.48
N GLU A 257 -43.35 -9.09 9.17
CA GLU A 257 -44.04 -9.93 8.18
C GLU A 257 -43.32 -11.27 7.92
N ASP A 258 -42.03 -11.38 8.34
CA ASP A 258 -41.20 -12.57 8.15
C ASP A 258 -41.10 -13.44 9.42
N ILE A 259 -41.84 -13.05 10.50
CA ILE A 259 -41.89 -13.85 11.73
C ILE A 259 -42.76 -15.07 11.47
N PRO A 260 -42.37 -16.27 11.97
CA PRO A 260 -43.19 -17.48 11.87
C PRO A 260 -44.59 -17.29 12.47
N ASP A 261 -45.62 -17.86 11.83
CA ASP A 261 -47.01 -17.73 12.25
C ASP A 261 -47.30 -18.29 13.66
N ASP A 262 -46.44 -19.17 14.16
CA ASP A 262 -46.53 -19.76 15.50
C ASP A 262 -45.80 -18.95 16.59
N TRP A 263 -45.14 -17.84 16.22
CA TRP A 263 -44.52 -16.96 17.22
C TRP A 263 -45.58 -16.22 18.03
N VAL A 264 -45.43 -16.19 19.32
CA VAL A 264 -46.24 -15.45 20.25
C VAL A 264 -45.39 -14.42 20.99
N CYS A 265 -45.93 -13.21 21.19
CA CYS A 265 -45.25 -12.17 21.96
C CYS A 265 -45.00 -12.65 23.40
N PRO A 266 -43.79 -12.47 23.96
CA PRO A 266 -43.45 -12.84 25.32
C PRO A 266 -44.28 -12.16 26.41
#